data_77e167daf9295df09681af37531f028a
#
_entry.id   77e167daf9295df09681af37531f028a
#
_cell.length_a   1.000
_cell.length_b   1.000
_cell.length_c   1.000
_cell.angle_alpha   90.00
_cell.angle_beta   90.00
_cell.angle_gamma   90.00
#
_symmetry.space_group_name_H-M   'P 1'
#
loop_
_entity.id
_entity.type
_entity.pdbx_description
1 polymer ?
#
loop_
_entity_poly.entity_id
_entity_poly.type
_entity_poly.pdbx_seq_one_letter_code
_entity_poly.pdbx_strand_id
1 'polypeptide(L)'
;MARIIKDNKDVIQSYMLTSARYDFSVYEKRIMYRLVELAQCELQGKKMVELVGTSVETNMFGDKDITMPVRAILANEEDKNYTLAKKAFKTMSNRTIEQTKGNIWYLDHMLERVRVNLGTGVATFRVSPEVWKLILDFTKGYRKYELKTTMQFKSVYSMRFYELLSGQKAPLSFSLEELKKMLKLDDYTDKNGKHHREKYKRADDFKKNILDVAQDELDEHSPYSFTYEEITEPSRGRNGYKVTGYTFTPKFLHKNRDMKLEEKELNAKLGNITGRFGMLDKNVSDYLLYNLDIPKASINSNKSVFLQAQKVIPDLVSVLAEIGP
;
A
#
# COMPACT_ATOMS: atom_id res chain seq x y z
N MET A 1 6.56 -26.88 5.31
CA MET A 1 5.45 -25.90 5.29
C MET A 1 5.62 -24.95 4.11
N ALA A 2 4.59 -24.71 3.30
CA ALA A 2 4.69 -23.79 2.18
C ALA A 2 4.79 -22.35 2.72
N ARG A 3 5.77 -21.58 2.24
CA ARG A 3 5.96 -20.16 2.60
C ARG A 3 4.71 -19.34 2.24
N ILE A 4 4.30 -18.43 3.13
CA ILE A 4 3.07 -17.63 2.99
C ILE A 4 3.19 -16.59 1.86
N ILE A 5 4.36 -16.03 1.65
CA ILE A 5 4.70 -15.13 0.55
C ILE A 5 6.08 -15.54 0.04
N LYS A 6 6.12 -16.15 -1.14
CA LYS A 6 7.37 -16.64 -1.72
C LYS A 6 8.23 -15.48 -2.23
N ASP A 7 7.64 -14.56 -2.97
CA ASP A 7 8.28 -13.39 -3.52
C ASP A 7 7.48 -12.12 -3.19
N ASN A 8 8.19 -11.02 -2.97
CA ASN A 8 7.56 -9.72 -2.81
C ASN A 8 6.98 -9.27 -4.14
N LYS A 9 5.92 -8.47 -4.11
CA LYS A 9 5.31 -7.89 -5.31
C LYS A 9 4.76 -6.50 -5.02
N ASP A 10 4.77 -5.69 -6.05
CA ASP A 10 4.05 -4.43 -6.05
C ASP A 10 2.56 -4.70 -6.24
N VAL A 11 1.75 -4.07 -5.45
CA VAL A 11 0.29 -4.01 -5.59
C VAL A 11 -0.16 -2.58 -5.81
N ILE A 12 -1.27 -2.43 -6.53
CA ILE A 12 -1.87 -1.14 -6.86
C ILE A 12 -3.20 -1.05 -6.11
N GLN A 13 -3.35 -0.03 -5.28
CA GLN A 13 -4.55 0.23 -4.52
C GLN A 13 -5.23 1.52 -4.99
N SER A 14 -6.54 1.49 -5.11
CA SER A 14 -7.37 2.68 -5.38
C SER A 14 -7.04 3.81 -4.38
N TYR A 15 -6.87 5.03 -4.89
CA TYR A 15 -6.68 6.20 -4.03
C TYR A 15 -7.91 6.49 -3.16
N MET A 16 -9.09 6.17 -3.65
CA MET A 16 -10.32 6.28 -2.86
C MET A 16 -10.26 5.39 -1.61
N LEU A 17 -9.77 4.16 -1.74
CA LEU A 17 -9.58 3.26 -0.61
C LEU A 17 -8.44 3.75 0.31
N THR A 18 -7.37 4.31 -0.26
CA THR A 18 -6.25 4.87 0.51
C THR A 18 -6.68 6.06 1.38
N SER A 19 -7.50 6.96 0.85
CA SER A 19 -7.96 8.17 1.54
C SER A 19 -9.27 7.99 2.33
N ALA A 20 -9.91 6.83 2.23
CA ALA A 20 -11.20 6.57 2.88
C ALA A 20 -11.11 6.67 4.42
N ARG A 21 -12.23 7.05 5.03
CA ARG A 21 -12.39 7.14 6.48
C ARG A 21 -12.69 5.79 7.08
N TYR A 22 -11.74 5.18 7.78
CA TYR A 22 -11.93 3.92 8.51
C TYR A 22 -10.90 3.73 9.63
N ASP A 23 -11.21 2.82 10.56
CA ASP A 23 -10.40 2.44 11.72
C ASP A 23 -10.10 0.94 11.73
N PHE A 24 -9.63 0.41 10.60
CA PHE A 24 -9.27 -1.00 10.52
C PHE A 24 -8.13 -1.34 11.48
N SER A 25 -8.21 -2.51 12.09
CA SER A 25 -7.07 -3.09 12.80
C SER A 25 -6.02 -3.59 11.79
N VAL A 26 -4.82 -3.89 12.27
CA VAL A 26 -3.72 -4.43 11.45
C VAL A 26 -4.16 -5.68 10.68
N TYR A 27 -4.87 -6.61 11.30
CA TYR A 27 -5.34 -7.83 10.64
C TYR A 27 -6.47 -7.58 9.64
N GLU A 28 -7.35 -6.61 9.89
CA GLU A 28 -8.35 -6.16 8.89
C GLU A 28 -7.67 -5.53 7.68
N LYS A 29 -6.63 -4.71 7.89
CA LYS A 29 -5.82 -4.16 6.79
C LYS A 29 -5.15 -5.27 5.98
N ARG A 30 -4.62 -6.30 6.63
CA ARG A 30 -4.03 -7.45 5.93
C ARG A 30 -5.06 -8.23 5.10
N ILE A 31 -6.32 -8.35 5.56
CA ILE A 31 -7.42 -8.88 4.74
C ILE A 31 -7.60 -7.99 3.50
N MET A 32 -7.66 -6.68 3.66
CA MET A 32 -7.79 -5.74 2.53
C MET A 32 -6.64 -5.87 1.54
N TYR A 33 -5.40 -6.00 1.99
CA TYR A 33 -4.25 -6.21 1.10
C TYR A 33 -4.38 -7.50 0.28
N ARG A 34 -4.92 -8.56 0.89
CA ARG A 34 -5.20 -9.80 0.15
C ARG A 34 -6.31 -9.62 -0.87
N LEU A 35 -7.37 -8.88 -0.54
CA LEU A 35 -8.43 -8.57 -1.51
C LEU A 35 -7.90 -7.75 -2.69
N VAL A 36 -7.08 -6.72 -2.44
CA VAL A 36 -6.42 -5.93 -3.48
C VAL A 36 -5.54 -6.81 -4.37
N GLU A 37 -4.75 -7.69 -3.77
CA GLU A 37 -3.89 -8.65 -4.48
C GLU A 37 -4.70 -9.60 -5.38
N LEU A 38 -5.78 -10.17 -4.85
CA LEU A 38 -6.68 -11.08 -5.59
C LEU A 38 -7.35 -10.37 -6.77
N ALA A 39 -7.88 -9.19 -6.52
CA ALA A 39 -8.54 -8.38 -7.54
C ALA A 39 -7.56 -7.99 -8.67
N GLN A 40 -6.32 -7.68 -8.34
CA GLN A 40 -5.28 -7.35 -9.29
C GLN A 40 -4.84 -8.56 -10.13
N CYS A 41 -4.76 -9.76 -9.51
CA CYS A 41 -4.50 -11.00 -10.25
C CYS A 41 -5.60 -11.27 -11.28
N GLU A 42 -6.86 -11.06 -10.93
CA GLU A 42 -7.99 -11.22 -11.85
C GLU A 42 -7.91 -10.24 -13.03
N LEU A 43 -7.62 -8.96 -12.79
CA LEU A 43 -7.42 -7.96 -13.85
C LEU A 43 -6.32 -8.34 -14.83
N GLN A 44 -5.27 -9.01 -14.34
CA GLN A 44 -4.14 -9.45 -15.15
C GLN A 44 -4.38 -10.79 -15.85
N GLY A 45 -5.56 -11.39 -15.68
CA GLY A 45 -5.87 -12.74 -16.18
C GLY A 45 -5.01 -13.85 -15.57
N LYS A 46 -4.38 -13.59 -14.41
CA LYS A 46 -3.48 -14.52 -13.74
C LYS A 46 -4.23 -15.32 -12.66
N LYS A 47 -4.02 -16.62 -12.63
CA LYS A 47 -4.42 -17.43 -11.48
C LYS A 47 -3.46 -17.17 -10.32
N MET A 48 -3.99 -17.06 -9.12
CA MET A 48 -3.19 -16.86 -7.92
C MET A 48 -2.53 -18.16 -7.48
N VAL A 49 -1.41 -18.48 -8.13
CA VAL A 49 -0.63 -19.72 -7.88
C VAL A 49 0.21 -19.62 -6.61
N GLU A 50 0.52 -18.38 -6.18
CA GLU A 50 1.53 -18.11 -5.15
C GLU A 50 1.03 -18.32 -3.73
N LEU A 51 -0.28 -18.22 -3.51
CA LEU A 51 -0.90 -18.45 -2.20
C LEU A 51 -1.60 -19.80 -2.20
N VAL A 52 -0.84 -20.85 -1.90
CA VAL A 52 -1.37 -22.23 -1.87
C VAL A 52 -2.60 -22.32 -0.98
N GLY A 53 -3.69 -22.83 -1.55
CA GLY A 53 -4.99 -22.99 -0.87
C GLY A 53 -5.89 -21.74 -0.94
N THR A 54 -5.58 -20.79 -1.85
CA THR A 54 -6.44 -19.65 -2.14
C THR A 54 -7.13 -19.84 -3.48
N SER A 55 -8.43 -19.58 -3.54
CA SER A 55 -9.21 -19.52 -4.78
C SER A 55 -10.18 -18.35 -4.76
N VAL A 56 -10.51 -17.86 -5.96
CA VAL A 56 -11.57 -16.87 -6.20
C VAL A 56 -12.45 -17.43 -7.29
N GLU A 57 -13.74 -17.59 -6.99
CA GLU A 57 -14.74 -18.06 -7.92
C GLU A 57 -15.83 -16.99 -8.06
N THR A 58 -16.22 -16.71 -9.29
CA THR A 58 -17.35 -15.80 -9.55
C THR A 58 -18.61 -16.60 -9.69
N ASN A 59 -19.60 -16.34 -8.84
CA ASN A 59 -20.88 -17.01 -8.93
C ASN A 59 -21.80 -16.38 -10.00
N MET A 60 -22.97 -16.97 -10.21
CA MET A 60 -23.93 -16.50 -11.23
C MET A 60 -24.48 -15.08 -10.98
N PHE A 61 -24.35 -14.57 -9.76
CA PHE A 61 -24.77 -13.20 -9.40
C PHE A 61 -23.63 -12.18 -9.49
N GLY A 62 -22.42 -12.63 -9.84
CA GLY A 62 -21.23 -11.79 -9.93
C GLY A 62 -20.47 -11.62 -8.63
N ASP A 63 -20.94 -12.22 -7.52
CA ASP A 63 -20.19 -12.20 -6.25
C ASP A 63 -18.90 -13.02 -6.36
N LYS A 64 -17.91 -12.64 -5.60
CA LYS A 64 -16.65 -13.37 -5.48
C LYS A 64 -16.67 -14.27 -4.24
N ASP A 65 -16.78 -15.57 -4.45
CA ASP A 65 -16.60 -16.57 -3.41
C ASP A 65 -15.10 -16.85 -3.25
N ILE A 66 -14.56 -16.50 -2.08
CA ILE A 66 -13.12 -16.53 -1.81
C ILE A 66 -12.84 -17.59 -0.75
N THR A 67 -11.85 -18.43 -1.04
CA THR A 67 -11.25 -19.36 -0.09
C THR A 67 -9.81 -18.96 0.13
N MET A 68 -9.37 -18.82 1.38
CA MET A 68 -7.97 -18.57 1.71
C MET A 68 -7.57 -19.15 3.06
N PRO A 69 -6.32 -19.60 3.23
CA PRO A 69 -5.83 -19.99 4.53
C PRO A 69 -5.72 -18.76 5.46
N VAL A 70 -6.16 -18.90 6.72
CA VAL A 70 -6.07 -17.82 7.71
C VAL A 70 -4.64 -17.29 7.88
N ARG A 71 -3.64 -18.16 7.72
CA ARG A 71 -2.22 -17.77 7.72
C ARG A 71 -1.87 -16.72 6.67
N ALA A 72 -2.66 -16.58 5.61
CA ALA A 72 -2.43 -15.59 4.55
C ALA A 72 -2.48 -14.14 5.04
N ILE A 73 -3.11 -13.89 6.19
CA ILE A 73 -3.21 -12.57 6.81
C ILE A 73 -2.32 -12.41 8.05
N LEU A 74 -1.48 -13.39 8.35
CA LEU A 74 -0.44 -13.27 9.37
C LEU A 74 0.77 -12.51 8.80
N ALA A 75 1.56 -11.87 9.69
CA ALA A 75 2.72 -11.08 9.27
C ALA A 75 3.79 -11.95 8.60
N ASN A 76 4.10 -13.08 9.23
CA ASN A 76 5.12 -14.03 8.82
C ASN A 76 4.81 -15.42 9.43
N GLU A 77 5.72 -16.37 9.28
CA GLU A 77 5.57 -17.73 9.79
C GLU A 77 5.62 -17.84 11.34
N GLU A 78 6.16 -16.83 12.01
CA GLU A 78 6.27 -16.74 13.46
C GLU A 78 5.02 -16.14 14.10
N ASP A 79 4.23 -15.39 13.34
CA ASP A 79 2.96 -14.83 13.80
C ASP A 79 1.92 -15.93 13.98
N LYS A 80 1.60 -16.24 15.25
CA LYS A 80 0.63 -17.29 15.63
C LYS A 80 -0.71 -16.72 16.13
N ASN A 81 -1.00 -15.46 15.83
CA ASN A 81 -2.18 -14.77 16.34
C ASN A 81 -3.46 -15.10 15.56
N TYR A 82 -3.77 -16.38 15.41
CA TYR A 82 -4.99 -16.86 14.75
C TYR A 82 -6.28 -16.32 15.38
N THR A 83 -6.27 -16.06 16.69
CA THR A 83 -7.41 -15.46 17.39
C THR A 83 -7.69 -14.05 16.89
N LEU A 84 -6.65 -13.21 16.71
CA LEU A 84 -6.80 -11.86 16.18
C LEU A 84 -7.19 -11.90 14.69
N ALA A 85 -6.62 -12.83 13.92
CA ALA A 85 -7.01 -13.05 12.53
C ALA A 85 -8.49 -13.43 12.40
N LYS A 86 -8.97 -14.39 13.20
CA LYS A 86 -10.40 -14.76 13.25
C LYS A 86 -11.28 -13.59 13.67
N LYS A 87 -10.85 -12.81 14.67
CA LYS A 87 -11.56 -11.59 15.10
C LYS A 87 -11.67 -10.58 13.95
N ALA A 88 -10.61 -10.41 13.15
CA ALA A 88 -10.60 -9.52 12.01
C ALA A 88 -11.63 -9.93 10.94
N PHE A 89 -11.73 -11.20 10.60
CA PHE A 89 -12.78 -11.69 9.70
C PHE A 89 -14.19 -11.37 10.24
N LYS A 90 -14.43 -11.62 11.54
CA LYS A 90 -15.70 -11.28 12.19
C LYS A 90 -16.00 -9.79 12.15
N THR A 91 -15.02 -8.93 12.45
CA THR A 91 -15.22 -7.47 12.43
C THR A 91 -15.42 -6.96 11.01
N MET A 92 -14.69 -7.47 10.03
CA MET A 92 -14.85 -7.09 8.62
C MET A 92 -16.24 -7.46 8.08
N SER A 93 -16.85 -8.57 8.52
CA SER A 93 -18.21 -8.93 8.12
C SER A 93 -19.28 -7.99 8.69
N ASN A 94 -18.98 -7.26 9.75
CA ASN A 94 -19.86 -6.26 10.35
C ASN A 94 -19.65 -4.85 9.77
N ARG A 95 -18.61 -4.64 8.97
CA ARG A 95 -18.34 -3.36 8.31
C ARG A 95 -19.13 -3.25 7.02
N THR A 96 -19.68 -2.09 6.80
CA THR A 96 -20.49 -1.80 5.61
C THR A 96 -19.92 -0.62 4.83
N ILE A 97 -20.15 -0.66 3.54
CA ILE A 97 -19.94 0.45 2.62
C ILE A 97 -21.32 0.96 2.21
N GLU A 98 -21.51 2.25 2.28
CA GLU A 98 -22.71 2.93 1.84
C GLU A 98 -22.40 3.78 0.62
N GLN A 99 -23.22 3.66 -0.40
CA GLN A 99 -23.10 4.42 -1.63
C GLN A 99 -24.50 4.87 -2.09
N THR A 100 -24.57 6.04 -2.72
CA THR A 100 -25.77 6.49 -3.42
C THR A 100 -25.44 6.69 -4.89
N LYS A 101 -26.16 6.00 -5.76
CA LYS A 101 -26.02 6.13 -7.22
C LYS A 101 -27.36 6.55 -7.81
N GLY A 102 -27.45 7.78 -8.28
CA GLY A 102 -28.74 8.38 -8.65
C GLY A 102 -29.66 8.45 -7.41
N ASN A 103 -30.82 7.82 -7.51
CA ASN A 103 -31.83 7.80 -6.43
C ASN A 103 -31.80 6.49 -5.61
N ILE A 104 -30.80 5.62 -5.81
CA ILE A 104 -30.71 4.34 -5.13
C ILE A 104 -29.59 4.39 -4.10
N TRP A 105 -29.94 4.10 -2.85
CA TRP A 105 -28.99 3.90 -1.76
C TRP A 105 -28.65 2.42 -1.65
N TYR A 106 -27.36 2.13 -1.57
CA TYR A 106 -26.78 0.79 -1.45
C TYR A 106 -26.07 0.66 -0.12
N LEU A 107 -26.24 -0.50 0.50
CA LEU A 107 -25.53 -0.91 1.70
C LEU A 107 -24.92 -2.30 1.45
N ASP A 108 -23.60 -2.36 1.36
CA ASP A 108 -22.85 -3.58 1.17
C ASP A 108 -21.99 -3.91 2.38
N HIS A 109 -21.91 -5.17 2.74
CA HIS A 109 -20.94 -5.64 3.73
C HIS A 109 -19.56 -5.83 3.07
N MET A 110 -18.48 -5.50 3.80
CA MET A 110 -17.12 -5.72 3.31
C MET A 110 -16.84 -7.20 3.04
N LEU A 111 -17.32 -8.07 3.93
CA LEU A 111 -17.28 -9.51 3.76
C LEU A 111 -18.64 -10.11 4.16
N GLU A 112 -19.10 -11.05 3.37
CA GLU A 112 -20.33 -11.78 3.62
C GLU A 112 -20.07 -13.27 3.85
N ARG A 113 -20.98 -13.95 4.54
CA ARG A 113 -20.97 -15.42 4.72
C ARG A 113 -19.64 -15.97 5.22
N VAL A 114 -18.96 -15.22 6.09
CA VAL A 114 -17.66 -15.63 6.64
C VAL A 114 -17.76 -16.93 7.41
N ARG A 115 -16.92 -17.90 7.04
CA ARG A 115 -16.74 -19.18 7.74
C ARG A 115 -15.24 -19.42 7.93
N VAL A 116 -14.84 -19.85 9.10
CA VAL A 116 -13.46 -20.25 9.40
C VAL A 116 -13.47 -21.67 9.93
N ASN A 117 -12.86 -22.58 9.18
CA ASN A 117 -12.64 -23.94 9.63
C ASN A 117 -11.47 -23.96 10.61
N LEU A 118 -11.74 -24.20 11.89
CA LEU A 118 -10.73 -24.15 12.95
C LEU A 118 -9.75 -25.34 12.90
N GLY A 119 -10.15 -26.46 12.29
CA GLY A 119 -9.30 -27.64 12.14
C GLY A 119 -8.29 -27.48 11.00
N THR A 120 -8.71 -26.93 9.86
CA THR A 120 -7.85 -26.75 8.68
C THR A 120 -7.21 -25.36 8.60
N GLY A 121 -7.69 -24.38 9.37
CA GLY A 121 -7.24 -23.00 9.30
C GLY A 121 -7.59 -22.30 7.99
N VAL A 122 -8.68 -22.72 7.32
CA VAL A 122 -9.15 -22.12 6.06
C VAL A 122 -10.36 -21.23 6.32
N ALA A 123 -10.32 -20.01 5.79
CA ALA A 123 -11.44 -19.07 5.77
C ALA A 123 -12.11 -19.10 4.39
N THR A 124 -13.44 -19.08 4.38
CA THR A 124 -14.26 -18.87 3.19
C THR A 124 -15.20 -17.69 3.44
N PHE A 125 -15.36 -16.84 2.45
CA PHE A 125 -16.23 -15.68 2.54
C PHE A 125 -16.59 -15.18 1.14
N ARG A 126 -17.56 -14.28 1.10
CA ARG A 126 -18.06 -13.67 -0.14
C ARG A 126 -17.79 -12.18 -0.14
N VAL A 127 -17.56 -11.61 -1.32
CA VAL A 127 -17.45 -10.18 -1.57
C VAL A 127 -18.42 -9.82 -2.70
N SER A 128 -19.27 -8.81 -2.47
CA SER A 128 -20.23 -8.34 -3.48
C SER A 128 -19.53 -7.72 -4.69
N PRO A 129 -20.19 -7.70 -5.88
CA PRO A 129 -19.65 -7.04 -7.06
C PRO A 129 -19.36 -5.56 -6.83
N GLU A 130 -20.14 -4.87 -6.01
CA GLU A 130 -20.02 -3.46 -5.69
C GLU A 130 -18.74 -3.19 -4.89
N VAL A 131 -18.49 -3.99 -3.86
CA VAL A 131 -17.25 -3.92 -3.07
C VAL A 131 -16.04 -4.28 -3.91
N TRP A 132 -16.14 -5.31 -4.76
CA TRP A 132 -15.06 -5.71 -5.65
C TRP A 132 -14.69 -4.63 -6.66
N LYS A 133 -15.67 -3.97 -7.27
CA LYS A 133 -15.46 -2.82 -8.17
C LYS A 133 -14.79 -1.65 -7.45
N LEU A 134 -15.15 -1.38 -6.19
CA LEU A 134 -14.55 -0.30 -5.42
C LEU A 134 -13.05 -0.53 -5.15
N ILE A 135 -12.64 -1.79 -4.93
CA ILE A 135 -11.23 -2.15 -4.77
C ILE A 135 -10.42 -1.82 -6.03
N LEU A 136 -11.04 -1.96 -7.19
CA LEU A 136 -10.46 -1.74 -8.53
C LEU A 136 -10.78 -0.36 -9.12
N ASP A 137 -11.42 0.53 -8.37
CA ASP A 137 -11.75 1.87 -8.87
C ASP A 137 -10.54 2.81 -8.83
N PHE A 138 -9.89 2.94 -9.97
CA PHE A 138 -8.73 3.82 -10.17
C PHE A 138 -9.09 5.20 -10.77
N THR A 139 -10.36 5.57 -10.81
CA THR A 139 -10.84 6.84 -11.43
C THR A 139 -10.22 8.08 -10.78
N LYS A 140 -9.90 8.02 -9.48
CA LYS A 140 -9.20 9.08 -8.73
C LYS A 140 -7.71 8.82 -8.55
N GLY A 141 -7.14 7.91 -9.35
CA GLY A 141 -5.76 7.50 -9.25
C GLY A 141 -5.53 6.30 -8.33
N TYR A 142 -4.28 5.97 -8.14
CA TYR A 142 -3.86 4.82 -7.36
C TYR A 142 -2.59 5.10 -6.56
N ARG A 143 -2.28 4.19 -5.63
CA ARG A 143 -0.98 4.09 -4.95
C ARG A 143 -0.38 2.72 -5.22
N LYS A 144 0.93 2.70 -5.44
CA LYS A 144 1.70 1.47 -5.67
C LYS A 144 2.63 1.24 -4.50
N TYR A 145 2.58 0.06 -3.89
CA TYR A 145 3.40 -0.29 -2.74
C TYR A 145 3.72 -1.78 -2.70
N GLU A 146 4.73 -2.15 -1.91
CA GLU A 146 5.17 -3.54 -1.76
C GLU A 146 4.25 -4.31 -0.80
N LEU A 147 3.70 -5.44 -1.25
CA LEU A 147 2.79 -6.26 -0.46
C LEU A 147 3.46 -6.85 0.78
N LYS A 148 4.67 -7.41 0.64
CA LYS A 148 5.39 -8.02 1.77
C LYS A 148 5.70 -7.00 2.86
N THR A 149 6.11 -5.80 2.48
CA THR A 149 6.38 -4.69 3.39
C THR A 149 5.12 -4.32 4.18
N THR A 150 3.96 -4.15 3.50
CA THR A 150 2.70 -3.83 4.20
C THR A 150 2.27 -4.91 5.18
N MET A 151 2.51 -6.18 4.86
CA MET A 151 2.12 -7.30 5.72
C MET A 151 2.95 -7.38 7.01
N GLN A 152 4.14 -6.79 7.05
CA GLN A 152 5.04 -6.83 8.21
C GLN A 152 4.74 -5.74 9.25
N PHE A 153 4.11 -4.63 8.87
CA PHE A 153 3.81 -3.54 9.79
C PHE A 153 2.98 -3.97 10.99
N LYS A 154 3.34 -3.44 12.15
CA LYS A 154 2.67 -3.66 13.44
C LYS A 154 1.68 -2.55 13.76
N SER A 155 1.91 -1.34 13.22
CA SER A 155 1.05 -0.19 13.39
C SER A 155 0.12 0.00 12.17
N VAL A 156 -1.17 0.18 12.43
CA VAL A 156 -2.12 0.55 11.37
C VAL A 156 -1.82 1.95 10.81
N TYR A 157 -1.23 2.83 11.61
CA TYR A 157 -0.85 4.16 11.15
C TYR A 157 0.30 4.08 10.16
N SER A 158 1.31 3.25 10.42
CA SER A 158 2.38 2.98 9.45
C SER A 158 1.83 2.44 8.13
N MET A 159 0.89 1.49 8.18
CA MET A 159 0.20 1.00 6.98
C MET A 159 -0.49 2.12 6.20
N ARG A 160 -1.20 3.02 6.90
CA ARG A 160 -1.93 4.14 6.30
C ARG A 160 -1.00 5.17 5.65
N PHE A 161 0.06 5.58 6.37
CA PHE A 161 1.04 6.53 5.84
C PHE A 161 1.87 5.92 4.71
N TYR A 162 2.22 4.64 4.80
CA TYR A 162 2.88 3.95 3.70
C TYR A 162 2.05 3.96 2.43
N GLU A 163 0.77 3.60 2.50
CA GLU A 163 -0.14 3.66 1.36
C GLU A 163 -0.28 5.08 0.80
N LEU A 164 -0.42 6.07 1.69
CA LEU A 164 -0.64 7.46 1.29
C LEU A 164 0.58 8.06 0.56
N LEU A 165 1.78 7.72 1.01
CA LEU A 165 3.03 8.34 0.57
C LEU A 165 3.79 7.51 -0.47
N SER A 166 3.44 6.22 -0.64
CA SER A 166 4.09 5.36 -1.64
C SER A 166 3.94 5.91 -3.05
N GLY A 167 5.09 6.09 -3.71
CA GLY A 167 5.17 6.62 -5.07
C GLY A 167 4.91 8.13 -5.19
N GLN A 168 4.71 8.84 -4.08
CA GLN A 168 4.62 10.31 -4.09
C GLN A 168 6.01 10.94 -4.27
N LYS A 169 6.07 11.98 -5.10
CA LYS A 169 7.28 12.78 -5.31
C LYS A 169 7.15 14.18 -4.69
N ALA A 170 5.94 14.74 -4.71
CA ALA A 170 5.66 16.07 -4.18
C ALA A 170 5.18 16.01 -2.72
N PRO A 171 5.47 17.03 -1.91
CA PRO A 171 4.90 17.15 -0.57
C PRO A 171 3.37 17.15 -0.58
N LEU A 172 2.78 16.60 0.46
CA LEU A 172 1.34 16.55 0.69
C LEU A 172 1.01 17.27 2.00
N SER A 173 0.09 18.23 1.95
CA SER A 173 -0.36 18.94 3.14
C SER A 173 -1.78 18.53 3.49
N PHE A 174 -2.02 18.35 4.79
CA PHE A 174 -3.33 18.03 5.35
C PHE A 174 -3.54 18.86 6.61
N SER A 175 -4.76 19.31 6.81
CA SER A 175 -5.18 19.82 8.11
C SER A 175 -5.22 18.68 9.14
N LEU A 176 -5.06 19.02 10.42
CA LEU A 176 -5.18 18.05 11.52
C LEU A 176 -6.59 17.42 11.55
N GLU A 177 -7.60 18.19 11.18
CA GLU A 177 -8.99 17.71 11.09
C GLU A 177 -9.14 16.66 9.98
N GLU A 178 -8.60 16.90 8.78
CA GLU A 178 -8.63 15.92 7.68
C GLU A 178 -7.92 14.63 8.05
N LEU A 179 -6.72 14.71 8.68
CA LEU A 179 -5.99 13.54 9.15
C LEU A 179 -6.80 12.75 10.19
N LYS A 180 -7.40 13.44 11.16
CA LYS A 180 -8.24 12.79 12.17
C LYS A 180 -9.47 12.14 11.56
N LYS A 181 -10.13 12.80 10.60
CA LYS A 181 -11.25 12.22 9.84
C LYS A 181 -10.83 10.97 9.08
N MET A 182 -9.74 11.03 8.31
CA MET A 182 -9.23 9.93 7.52
C MET A 182 -8.89 8.71 8.40
N LEU A 183 -8.29 8.95 9.57
CA LEU A 183 -7.91 7.91 10.52
C LEU A 183 -9.04 7.52 11.48
N LYS A 184 -10.23 8.13 11.36
CA LYS A 184 -11.41 7.95 12.22
C LYS A 184 -11.08 8.17 13.70
N LEU A 185 -10.36 9.25 13.96
CA LEU A 185 -9.98 9.72 15.30
C LEU A 185 -10.76 10.94 15.76
N ASP A 186 -11.56 11.50 14.88
CA ASP A 186 -12.49 12.60 15.14
C ASP A 186 -13.66 12.16 16.02
N ASP A 187 -14.43 13.14 16.46
CA ASP A 187 -15.67 12.92 17.22
C ASP A 187 -16.78 12.46 16.26
N TYR A 188 -17.43 11.33 16.54
CA TYR A 188 -18.51 10.83 15.71
C TYR A 188 -19.48 9.93 16.48
N THR A 189 -20.70 9.81 15.98
CA THR A 189 -21.68 8.84 16.45
C THR A 189 -21.77 7.68 15.46
N ASP A 190 -21.66 6.45 15.94
CA ASP A 190 -21.78 5.25 15.11
C ASP A 190 -23.26 4.91 14.78
N LYS A 191 -23.46 3.90 13.92
CA LYS A 191 -24.80 3.46 13.48
C LYS A 191 -25.71 2.99 14.61
N ASN A 192 -25.13 2.58 15.74
CA ASN A 192 -25.85 2.13 16.91
C ASN A 192 -26.16 3.27 17.89
N GLY A 193 -25.91 4.52 17.49
CA GLY A 193 -26.09 5.71 18.33
C GLY A 193 -25.00 5.90 19.39
N LYS A 194 -23.93 5.10 19.38
CA LYS A 194 -22.84 5.25 20.33
C LYS A 194 -21.91 6.38 19.90
N HIS A 195 -21.74 7.34 20.80
CA HIS A 195 -20.83 8.46 20.61
C HIS A 195 -19.38 8.04 20.88
N HIS A 196 -18.51 8.31 19.93
CA HIS A 196 -17.07 8.10 20.00
C HIS A 196 -16.39 9.46 20.10
N ARG A 197 -15.71 9.71 21.22
CA ARG A 197 -14.99 10.96 21.44
C ARG A 197 -13.72 11.02 20.63
N GLU A 198 -13.37 12.23 20.22
CA GLU A 198 -12.10 12.52 19.56
C GLU A 198 -10.91 11.97 20.36
N LYS A 199 -10.01 11.26 19.65
CA LYS A 199 -8.74 10.78 20.19
C LYS A 199 -7.61 11.75 19.85
N TYR A 200 -6.59 11.79 20.69
CA TYR A 200 -5.41 12.63 20.49
C TYR A 200 -5.80 14.10 20.21
N LYS A 201 -6.57 14.69 21.14
CA LYS A 201 -7.08 16.08 21.01
C LYS A 201 -5.96 17.10 20.80
N ARG A 202 -4.84 16.93 21.52
CA ARG A 202 -3.67 17.79 21.39
C ARG A 202 -2.84 17.36 20.17
N ALA A 203 -2.30 18.34 19.44
CA ALA A 203 -1.42 18.09 18.31
C ALA A 203 -0.16 17.29 18.72
N ASP A 204 0.40 17.57 19.91
CA ASP A 204 1.54 16.83 20.45
C ASP A 204 1.23 15.35 20.67
N ASP A 205 0.02 15.02 21.16
CA ASP A 205 -0.39 13.63 21.38
C ASP A 205 -0.58 12.92 20.01
N PHE A 206 -1.16 13.63 19.03
CA PHE A 206 -1.29 13.12 17.67
C PHE A 206 0.09 12.84 17.03
N LYS A 207 1.01 13.80 17.13
CA LYS A 207 2.38 13.68 16.66
C LYS A 207 3.05 12.46 17.25
N LYS A 208 3.15 12.39 18.58
CA LYS A 208 3.86 11.33 19.30
C LYS A 208 3.28 9.93 19.07
N ASN A 209 1.96 9.79 19.04
CA ASN A 209 1.32 8.46 19.00
C ASN A 209 0.99 8.00 17.57
N ILE A 210 1.07 8.87 16.58
CA ILE A 210 0.70 8.56 15.20
C ILE A 210 1.83 8.85 14.23
N LEU A 211 2.32 10.11 14.18
CA LEU A 211 3.30 10.50 13.17
C LEU A 211 4.67 9.89 13.46
N ASP A 212 5.17 10.05 14.68
CA ASP A 212 6.48 9.52 15.09
C ASP A 212 6.49 7.99 14.98
N VAL A 213 5.44 7.32 15.49
CA VAL A 213 5.32 5.85 15.38
C VAL A 213 5.30 5.37 13.94
N ALA A 214 4.58 6.08 13.06
CA ALA A 214 4.53 5.72 11.65
C ALA A 214 5.87 5.98 10.95
N GLN A 215 6.49 7.12 11.20
CA GLN A 215 7.77 7.47 10.62
C GLN A 215 8.88 6.48 11.02
N ASP A 216 8.99 6.17 12.31
CA ASP A 216 9.99 5.25 12.84
C ASP A 216 9.88 3.86 12.19
N GLU A 217 8.66 3.30 12.13
CA GLU A 217 8.45 1.99 11.52
C GLU A 217 8.69 2.01 10.00
N LEU A 218 8.33 3.10 9.31
CA LEU A 218 8.60 3.26 7.89
C LEU A 218 10.09 3.46 7.60
N ASP A 219 10.81 4.24 8.39
CA ASP A 219 12.25 4.43 8.24
C ASP A 219 13.05 3.13 8.45
N GLU A 220 12.55 2.24 9.30
CA GLU A 220 13.19 0.96 9.58
C GLU A 220 12.90 -0.09 8.48
N HIS A 221 11.65 -0.20 8.02
CA HIS A 221 11.19 -1.38 7.27
C HIS A 221 10.66 -1.09 5.86
N SER A 222 10.50 0.17 5.48
CA SER A 222 9.81 0.54 4.25
C SER A 222 10.71 1.26 3.24
N PRO A 223 10.55 1.02 1.92
CA PRO A 223 11.22 1.83 0.91
C PRO A 223 10.65 3.25 0.79
N TYR A 224 9.46 3.50 1.29
CA TYR A 224 8.85 4.82 1.31
C TYR A 224 8.59 5.26 2.75
N SER A 225 9.12 6.42 3.10
CA SER A 225 8.93 7.08 4.37
C SER A 225 8.65 8.56 4.15
N PHE A 226 8.70 9.37 5.19
CA PHE A 226 8.45 10.81 5.11
C PHE A 226 9.22 11.56 6.18
N THR A 227 9.37 12.86 5.95
CA THR A 227 9.55 13.86 6.99
C THR A 227 8.29 14.71 7.06
N TYR A 228 8.06 15.42 8.16
CA TYR A 228 6.90 16.29 8.27
C TYR A 228 7.26 17.61 8.96
N GLU A 229 6.50 18.65 8.59
CA GLU A 229 6.57 19.98 9.17
C GLU A 229 5.19 20.40 9.66
N GLU A 230 5.13 21.12 10.77
CA GLU A 230 3.90 21.61 11.35
C GLU A 230 3.39 22.84 10.60
N ILE A 231 2.11 22.85 10.25
CA ILE A 231 1.41 24.03 9.78
C ILE A 231 0.81 24.71 11.02
N THR A 232 1.18 25.96 11.27
CA THR A 232 0.80 26.68 12.49
C THR A 232 0.06 27.97 12.16
N GLU A 233 -0.86 28.34 13.05
CA GLU A 233 -1.55 29.64 13.03
C GLU A 233 -1.34 30.39 14.35
N PRO A 234 -1.33 31.74 14.33
CA PRO A 234 -1.27 32.53 15.56
C PRO A 234 -2.41 32.18 16.52
N SER A 235 -2.11 32.03 17.80
CA SER A 235 -3.09 31.69 18.82
C SER A 235 -2.81 32.46 20.11
N ARG A 236 -3.88 32.78 20.87
CA ARG A 236 -3.76 33.37 22.20
C ARG A 236 -3.30 32.39 23.29
N GLY A 237 -3.00 31.14 22.92
CA GLY A 237 -2.49 30.11 23.84
C GLY A 237 -1.09 30.44 24.36
N ARG A 238 -0.64 29.65 25.36
CA ARG A 238 0.66 29.83 26.05
C ARG A 238 1.86 29.87 25.09
N ASN A 239 1.79 29.16 23.97
CA ASN A 239 2.88 29.05 22.98
C ASN A 239 2.80 30.09 21.85
N GLY A 240 1.78 30.97 21.84
CA GLY A 240 1.60 31.98 20.79
C GLY A 240 1.14 31.43 19.43
N TYR A 241 1.08 30.10 19.25
CA TYR A 241 0.63 29.45 18.01
C TYR A 241 -0.13 28.15 18.29
N LYS A 242 -0.91 27.71 17.31
CA LYS A 242 -1.66 26.46 17.31
C LYS A 242 -1.30 25.67 16.05
N VAL A 243 -0.96 24.39 16.18
CA VAL A 243 -0.78 23.49 15.05
C VAL A 243 -2.14 23.17 14.44
N THR A 244 -2.30 23.47 13.16
CA THR A 244 -3.54 23.26 12.38
C THR A 244 -3.42 22.16 11.36
N GLY A 245 -2.20 21.70 11.03
CA GLY A 245 -1.97 20.65 10.07
C GLY A 245 -0.51 20.23 9.98
N TYR A 246 -0.22 19.42 8.99
CA TYR A 246 1.13 18.92 8.70
C TYR A 246 1.36 18.85 7.21
N THR A 247 2.58 19.19 6.79
CA THR A 247 3.10 18.96 5.44
C THR A 247 4.05 17.78 5.48
N PHE A 248 3.75 16.74 4.73
CA PHE A 248 4.56 15.53 4.61
C PHE A 248 5.42 15.60 3.36
N THR A 249 6.73 15.49 3.50
CA THR A 249 7.67 15.37 2.39
C THR A 249 8.06 13.91 2.22
N PRO A 250 7.68 13.27 1.08
CA PRO A 250 8.01 11.87 0.82
C PRO A 250 9.52 11.66 0.75
N LYS A 251 9.97 10.51 1.25
CA LYS A 251 11.36 10.09 1.30
C LYS A 251 11.47 8.66 0.76
N PHE A 252 12.35 8.42 -0.19
CA PHE A 252 12.62 7.09 -0.71
C PHE A 252 13.89 6.52 -0.08
N LEU A 253 13.80 5.31 0.47
CA LEU A 253 14.87 4.62 1.18
C LEU A 253 15.31 3.37 0.39
N HIS A 254 16.28 3.53 -0.49
CA HIS A 254 16.82 2.44 -1.32
C HIS A 254 17.24 1.21 -0.50
N LYS A 255 17.76 1.40 0.71
CA LYS A 255 18.19 0.30 1.60
C LYS A 255 17.09 -0.72 1.92
N ASN A 256 15.83 -0.26 1.91
CA ASN A 256 14.67 -1.05 2.29
C ASN A 256 13.88 -1.56 1.06
N ARG A 257 14.25 -1.13 -0.17
CA ARG A 257 13.59 -1.57 -1.40
C ARG A 257 13.93 -3.03 -1.70
N ASP A 258 12.93 -3.82 -2.08
CA ASP A 258 13.15 -5.19 -2.54
C ASP A 258 13.93 -5.17 -3.86
N MET A 259 15.14 -5.74 -3.85
CA MET A 259 16.05 -5.72 -5.00
C MET A 259 15.46 -6.35 -6.26
N LYS A 260 14.65 -7.42 -6.11
CA LYS A 260 14.02 -8.08 -7.27
C LYS A 260 12.95 -7.21 -7.91
N LEU A 261 12.20 -6.46 -7.09
CA LEU A 261 11.20 -5.52 -7.59
C LEU A 261 11.84 -4.32 -8.27
N GLU A 262 12.90 -3.78 -7.68
CA GLU A 262 13.67 -2.68 -8.26
C GLU A 262 14.25 -3.09 -9.61
N GLU A 263 14.86 -4.25 -9.67
CA GLU A 263 15.42 -4.83 -10.89
C GLU A 263 14.36 -5.04 -11.98
N LYS A 264 13.17 -5.57 -11.59
CA LYS A 264 12.04 -5.76 -12.52
C LYS A 264 11.53 -4.42 -13.06
N GLU A 265 11.45 -3.42 -12.22
CA GLU A 265 11.01 -2.07 -12.60
C GLU A 265 11.99 -1.40 -13.56
N LEU A 266 13.30 -1.53 -13.29
CA LEU A 266 14.36 -1.06 -14.16
C LEU A 266 14.35 -1.74 -15.52
N ASN A 267 14.20 -3.07 -15.54
CA ASN A 267 14.11 -3.81 -16.80
C ASN A 267 12.89 -3.41 -17.63
N ALA A 268 11.75 -3.13 -16.97
CA ALA A 268 10.55 -2.64 -17.67
C ALA A 268 10.78 -1.24 -18.25
N LYS A 269 11.42 -0.33 -17.51
CA LYS A 269 11.78 1.01 -18.00
C LYS A 269 12.76 0.95 -19.16
N LEU A 270 13.80 0.10 -19.06
CA LEU A 270 14.75 -0.16 -20.13
C LEU A 270 14.07 -0.73 -21.39
N GLY A 271 13.21 -1.73 -21.23
CA GLY A 271 12.46 -2.31 -22.35
C GLY A 271 11.58 -1.29 -23.06
N ASN A 272 10.99 -0.35 -22.32
CA ASN A 272 10.22 0.76 -22.89
C ASN A 272 11.11 1.75 -23.65
N ILE A 273 12.31 2.05 -23.14
CA ILE A 273 13.28 2.92 -23.80
C ILE A 273 13.81 2.25 -25.06
N THR A 274 14.27 0.99 -24.96
CA THR A 274 14.79 0.23 -26.12
C THR A 274 13.73 -0.02 -27.18
N GLY A 275 12.49 -0.31 -26.80
CA GLY A 275 11.36 -0.46 -27.72
C GLY A 275 11.00 0.85 -28.44
N ARG A 276 11.22 2.00 -27.80
CA ARG A 276 10.92 3.32 -28.37
C ARG A 276 12.00 3.83 -29.34
N PHE A 277 13.26 3.46 -29.15
CA PHE A 277 14.40 4.03 -29.87
C PHE A 277 15.20 3.02 -30.71
N GLY A 278 14.82 1.75 -30.78
CA GLY A 278 15.30 0.74 -31.74
C GLY A 278 16.77 0.32 -31.71
N MET A 279 17.67 1.10 -31.08
CA MET A 279 19.11 0.84 -31.03
C MET A 279 19.79 1.25 -29.71
N LEU A 280 19.04 1.45 -28.68
CA LEU A 280 19.53 2.05 -27.44
C LEU A 280 20.51 1.18 -26.64
N ASP A 281 20.51 -0.15 -26.85
CA ASP A 281 21.45 -1.06 -26.15
C ASP A 281 22.91 -0.68 -26.38
N LYS A 282 23.27 -0.28 -27.59
CA LYS A 282 24.64 0.12 -27.91
C LYS A 282 24.95 1.51 -27.37
N ASN A 283 24.05 2.46 -27.58
CA ASN A 283 24.23 3.85 -27.13
C ASN A 283 24.20 3.97 -25.59
N VAL A 284 23.35 3.20 -24.90
CA VAL A 284 23.32 3.12 -23.44
C VAL A 284 24.61 2.50 -22.90
N SER A 285 25.08 1.42 -23.52
CA SER A 285 26.34 0.77 -23.13
C SER A 285 27.53 1.70 -23.36
N ASP A 286 27.57 2.39 -24.50
CA ASP A 286 28.63 3.35 -24.84
C ASP A 286 28.59 4.58 -23.91
N TYR A 287 27.41 5.09 -23.58
CA TYR A 287 27.25 6.20 -22.63
C TYR A 287 27.71 5.83 -21.21
N LEU A 288 27.33 4.64 -20.73
CA LEU A 288 27.72 4.14 -19.40
C LEU A 288 29.23 3.89 -19.33
N LEU A 289 29.84 3.38 -20.42
CA LEU A 289 31.30 3.20 -20.53
C LEU A 289 32.07 4.52 -20.52
N TYR A 290 31.60 5.51 -21.27
CA TYR A 290 32.30 6.78 -21.47
C TYR A 290 32.17 7.72 -20.29
N ASN A 291 30.99 7.80 -19.67
CA ASN A 291 30.70 8.83 -18.67
C ASN A 291 30.78 8.32 -17.22
N LEU A 292 30.76 7.00 -16.99
CA LEU A 292 30.72 6.45 -15.64
C LEU A 292 31.93 5.59 -15.28
N ASP A 293 32.91 5.51 -16.17
CA ASP A 293 34.17 4.74 -15.96
C ASP A 293 33.94 3.27 -15.53
N ILE A 294 32.89 2.67 -16.08
CA ILE A 294 32.47 1.30 -15.71
C ILE A 294 33.30 0.29 -16.50
N PRO A 295 34.00 -0.66 -15.84
CA PRO A 295 34.87 -1.60 -16.54
C PRO A 295 34.11 -2.44 -17.55
N LYS A 296 34.63 -2.58 -18.76
CA LYS A 296 34.07 -3.36 -19.89
C LYS A 296 33.68 -4.80 -19.50
N ALA A 297 34.40 -5.39 -18.55
CA ALA A 297 34.13 -6.76 -18.01
C ALA A 297 32.80 -6.84 -17.22
N SER A 298 32.28 -5.71 -16.72
CA SER A 298 31.01 -5.65 -15.98
C SER A 298 29.78 -5.59 -16.89
N ILE A 299 29.96 -5.38 -18.20
CA ILE A 299 28.88 -5.15 -19.19
C ILE A 299 28.23 -6.45 -19.64
N ASN A 300 28.87 -7.62 -19.45
CA ASN A 300 28.30 -8.92 -19.81
C ASN A 300 27.05 -9.32 -19.00
N SER A 301 26.73 -8.57 -17.93
CA SER A 301 25.39 -8.56 -17.35
C SER A 301 24.89 -7.10 -17.36
N ASN A 302 24.21 -6.68 -18.43
CA ASN A 302 23.58 -5.35 -18.59
C ASN A 302 22.81 -4.89 -17.32
N LYS A 303 22.33 -5.82 -16.55
CA LYS A 303 21.57 -5.72 -15.34
C LYS A 303 22.36 -5.20 -14.13
N SER A 304 23.56 -5.73 -13.91
CA SER A 304 24.45 -5.34 -12.80
C SER A 304 25.03 -3.93 -12.99
N VAL A 305 25.38 -3.60 -14.22
CA VAL A 305 25.93 -2.29 -14.59
C VAL A 305 24.89 -1.20 -14.44
N PHE A 306 23.65 -1.47 -14.86
CA PHE A 306 22.56 -0.51 -14.77
C PHE A 306 22.18 -0.20 -13.31
N LEU A 307 22.14 -1.21 -12.44
CA LEU A 307 21.92 -1.04 -11.02
C LEU A 307 23.04 -0.27 -10.33
N GLN A 308 24.28 -0.45 -10.76
CA GLN A 308 25.43 0.31 -10.24
C GLN A 308 25.39 1.76 -10.71
N ALA A 309 25.06 1.99 -11.99
CA ALA A 309 24.94 3.31 -12.57
C ALA A 309 23.80 4.12 -11.92
N GLN A 310 22.68 3.49 -11.60
CA GLN A 310 21.57 4.15 -10.93
C GLN A 310 21.89 4.59 -9.49
N LYS A 311 22.83 3.91 -8.81
CA LYS A 311 23.32 4.36 -7.49
C LYS A 311 24.12 5.66 -7.56
N VAL A 312 24.76 5.90 -8.70
CA VAL A 312 25.60 7.09 -8.94
C VAL A 312 24.78 8.22 -9.57
N ILE A 313 23.79 7.87 -10.41
CA ILE A 313 22.90 8.84 -11.08
C ILE A 313 21.45 8.53 -10.67
N PRO A 314 20.88 9.25 -9.71
CA PRO A 314 19.53 8.96 -9.17
C PRO A 314 18.41 8.94 -10.21
N ASP A 315 18.60 9.63 -11.35
CA ASP A 315 17.59 9.72 -12.43
C ASP A 315 18.15 9.28 -13.79
N LEU A 316 18.97 8.22 -13.79
CA LEU A 316 19.63 7.70 -15.00
C LEU A 316 18.64 7.44 -16.16
N VAL A 317 17.41 7.00 -15.85
CA VAL A 317 16.39 6.74 -16.88
C VAL A 317 15.93 8.02 -17.55
N SER A 318 15.76 9.11 -16.80
CA SER A 318 15.41 10.42 -17.36
C SER A 318 16.56 11.00 -18.18
N VAL A 319 17.79 10.87 -17.66
CA VAL A 319 19.01 11.30 -18.39
C VAL A 319 19.17 10.53 -19.70
N LEU A 320 18.95 9.22 -19.69
CA LEU A 320 19.03 8.40 -20.92
C LEU A 320 17.88 8.68 -21.90
N ALA A 321 16.71 9.10 -21.39
CA ALA A 321 15.58 9.50 -22.23
C ALA A 321 15.80 10.87 -22.92
N GLU A 322 16.61 11.75 -22.30
CA GLU A 322 16.98 13.06 -22.86
C GLU A 322 18.11 12.96 -23.91
N ILE A 323 18.92 11.92 -23.85
CA ILE A 323 20.01 11.66 -24.79
C ILE A 323 19.50 11.07 -26.12
N GLY A 324 18.19 10.96 -26.32
CA GLY A 324 17.54 10.37 -27.48
C GLY A 324 18.24 10.60 -28.83
N PRO A 325 17.86 9.85 -29.87
CA PRO A 325 18.62 9.75 -31.13
C PRO A 325 18.82 11.09 -31.81
#